data_c9863cf01772dfac17e5808aa8f325a5
#
_entry.id   c9863cf01772dfac17e5808aa8f325a5
#
_cell.length_a   1.000
_cell.length_b   1.000
_cell.length_c   1.000
_cell.angle_alpha   90.00
_cell.angle_beta   90.00
_cell.angle_gamma   90.00
#
_symmetry.space_group_name_H-M   'P 1'
#
loop_
_entity.id
_entity.type
_entity.pdbx_description
1 polymer ?
#
loop_
_entity_poly.entity_id
_entity_poly.type
_entity_poly.pdbx_seq_one_letter_code
_entity_poly.pdbx_strand_id
1 'polypeptide(L)'
;NYSVTGAVITIGSNGTSLRWGMLQGLSASVTEFSATVQIPTQFSYIKCTAGSPNSTVPCNFASTEGAQVPTFRDGPRGEGEVVTIDIGFPPGAVASNEVIDYQWTLGRAFSAKPLPLALALGLLVLGGLALYGIHRRAGLDVKPDGQLNKVGEFVPTGEGQAEFRVVDNVRPGHVGT
;
A
#
# COMPACT_ATOMS: atom_id res chain seq x y z
N ASN A 1 -25.35 -17.87 -15.35
CA ASN A 1 -24.07 -17.29 -15.75
C ASN A 1 -23.56 -16.40 -14.61
N TYR A 2 -22.29 -16.48 -14.31
CA TYR A 2 -21.60 -15.63 -13.36
C TYR A 2 -20.26 -15.20 -13.95
N SER A 3 -19.75 -14.07 -13.52
CA SER A 3 -18.40 -13.60 -13.83
C SER A 3 -17.55 -13.58 -12.57
N VAL A 4 -16.26 -13.83 -12.73
CA VAL A 4 -15.30 -13.89 -11.62
C VAL A 4 -14.19 -12.90 -11.88
N THR A 5 -13.82 -12.17 -10.84
CA THR A 5 -12.63 -11.31 -10.80
C THR A 5 -11.53 -11.97 -9.98
N GLY A 6 -10.27 -11.67 -10.27
CA GLY A 6 -9.14 -12.21 -9.54
C GLY A 6 -8.69 -13.62 -9.96
N ALA A 7 -9.30 -14.20 -10.99
CA ALA A 7 -8.95 -15.53 -11.48
C ALA A 7 -7.77 -15.54 -12.45
N VAL A 8 -7.55 -14.42 -13.16
CA VAL A 8 -6.42 -14.26 -14.09
C VAL A 8 -5.40 -13.34 -13.45
N ILE A 9 -4.26 -13.89 -13.11
CA ILE A 9 -3.15 -13.19 -12.45
C ILE A 9 -1.99 -12.96 -13.40
N THR A 10 -1.19 -11.93 -13.14
CA THR A 10 0.03 -11.66 -13.90
C THR A 10 1.18 -12.52 -13.40
N ILE A 11 1.89 -13.20 -14.29
CA ILE A 11 3.09 -14.00 -13.98
C ILE A 11 4.33 -13.25 -14.45
N GLY A 12 4.94 -12.44 -13.59
CA GLY A 12 6.14 -11.68 -13.90
C GLY A 12 6.00 -10.85 -15.18
N SER A 13 7.03 -10.86 -16.02
CA SER A 13 7.01 -10.22 -17.35
C SER A 13 6.49 -11.15 -18.47
N ASN A 14 6.12 -12.38 -18.15
CA ASN A 14 6.00 -13.47 -19.12
C ASN A 14 4.55 -13.85 -19.48
N GLY A 15 3.59 -13.08 -19.09
CA GLY A 15 2.20 -13.32 -19.46
C GLY A 15 1.24 -13.37 -18.26
N THR A 16 0.10 -13.99 -18.47
CA THR A 16 -0.95 -14.17 -17.46
C THR A 16 -1.29 -15.65 -17.27
N SER A 17 -1.85 -16.01 -16.12
CA SER A 17 -2.33 -17.34 -15.83
C SER A 17 -3.73 -17.31 -15.24
N LEU A 18 -4.58 -18.18 -15.74
CA LEU A 18 -5.86 -18.53 -15.13
C LEU A 18 -5.64 -19.69 -14.18
N ARG A 19 -5.71 -19.40 -12.87
CA ARG A 19 -5.67 -20.44 -11.84
C ARG A 19 -7.04 -20.59 -11.21
N TRP A 20 -7.62 -21.77 -11.29
CA TRP A 20 -8.99 -21.99 -10.83
C TRP A 20 -9.16 -23.34 -10.13
N GLY A 21 -9.73 -23.31 -8.93
CA GLY A 21 -10.17 -24.51 -8.22
C GLY A 21 -11.49 -25.01 -8.78
N MET A 22 -11.44 -26.05 -9.58
CA MET A 22 -12.65 -26.66 -10.19
C MET A 22 -13.42 -27.50 -9.19
N LEU A 23 -12.71 -28.21 -8.32
CA LEU A 23 -13.26 -28.93 -7.19
C LEU A 23 -12.67 -28.35 -5.93
N GLN A 24 -13.49 -27.82 -5.04
CA GLN A 24 -13.05 -27.13 -3.84
C GLN A 24 -13.57 -27.82 -2.58
N GLY A 25 -12.89 -28.90 -2.18
CA GLY A 25 -13.05 -29.51 -0.88
C GLY A 25 -14.49 -29.84 -0.50
N LEU A 26 -15.18 -30.63 -1.29
CA LEU A 26 -16.53 -31.06 -0.97
C LEU A 26 -16.52 -31.98 0.26
N SER A 27 -17.58 -31.95 1.05
CA SER A 27 -17.82 -32.90 2.16
C SER A 27 -18.29 -34.27 1.71
N ALA A 28 -18.13 -34.59 0.41
CA ALA A 28 -18.49 -35.84 -0.19
C ALA A 28 -17.40 -36.30 -1.15
N SER A 29 -17.23 -37.58 -1.31
CA SER A 29 -16.35 -38.15 -2.32
C SER A 29 -16.89 -37.96 -3.73
N VAL A 30 -15.99 -37.75 -4.69
CA VAL A 30 -16.30 -37.59 -6.12
C VAL A 30 -15.73 -38.78 -6.87
N THR A 31 -16.57 -39.52 -7.56
CA THR A 31 -16.16 -40.72 -8.33
C THR A 31 -15.44 -40.35 -9.62
N GLU A 32 -15.88 -39.30 -10.29
CA GLU A 32 -15.29 -38.80 -11.52
C GLU A 32 -15.46 -37.29 -11.62
N PHE A 33 -14.43 -36.61 -12.07
CA PHE A 33 -14.39 -35.18 -12.39
C PHE A 33 -14.04 -35.02 -13.87
N SER A 34 -14.82 -34.23 -14.59
CA SER A 34 -14.54 -33.82 -15.97
C SER A 34 -14.84 -32.36 -16.15
N ALA A 35 -13.91 -31.61 -16.75
CA ALA A 35 -14.07 -30.20 -17.05
C ALA A 35 -13.49 -29.87 -18.43
N THR A 36 -14.21 -29.02 -19.14
CA THR A 36 -13.79 -28.44 -20.42
C THR A 36 -13.79 -26.96 -20.32
N VAL A 37 -12.67 -26.32 -20.69
CA VAL A 37 -12.49 -24.85 -20.56
C VAL A 37 -12.40 -24.26 -21.96
N GLN A 38 -13.31 -23.35 -22.29
CA GLN A 38 -13.20 -22.53 -23.50
C GLN A 38 -12.34 -21.31 -23.21
N ILE A 39 -11.30 -21.14 -24.00
CA ILE A 39 -10.37 -20.00 -23.88
C ILE A 39 -10.39 -19.17 -25.16
N PRO A 40 -10.27 -17.82 -25.05
CA PRO A 40 -10.43 -16.91 -26.21
C PRO A 40 -9.22 -16.91 -27.14
N THR A 41 -8.10 -17.48 -26.73
CA THR A 41 -6.82 -17.41 -27.46
C THR A 41 -5.99 -18.67 -27.23
N GLN A 42 -4.82 -18.74 -27.85
CA GLN A 42 -3.86 -19.81 -27.61
C GLN A 42 -3.28 -19.68 -26.17
N PHE A 43 -2.97 -20.83 -25.59
CA PHE A 43 -2.32 -20.94 -24.30
C PHE A 43 -0.85 -21.32 -24.46
N SER A 44 -0.02 -20.97 -23.46
CA SER A 44 1.39 -21.35 -23.40
C SER A 44 1.59 -22.70 -22.75
N TYR A 45 0.80 -23.00 -21.72
CA TYR A 45 0.82 -24.27 -21.00
C TYR A 45 -0.53 -24.54 -20.34
N ILE A 46 -0.79 -25.83 -20.07
CA ILE A 46 -1.84 -26.25 -19.17
C ILE A 46 -1.25 -27.12 -18.06
N LYS A 47 -1.79 -26.98 -16.86
CA LYS A 47 -1.46 -27.82 -15.72
C LYS A 47 -2.73 -28.12 -14.94
N CYS A 48 -2.85 -29.35 -14.48
CA CYS A 48 -3.91 -29.78 -13.58
C CYS A 48 -3.28 -30.48 -12.39
N THR A 49 -3.69 -30.12 -11.19
CA THR A 49 -3.25 -30.77 -9.96
C THR A 49 -4.45 -31.18 -9.12
N ALA A 50 -4.35 -32.34 -8.48
CA ALA A 50 -5.44 -32.92 -7.71
C ALA A 50 -4.94 -33.57 -6.41
N GLY A 51 -5.80 -33.66 -5.42
CA GLY A 51 -5.54 -34.25 -4.11
C GLY A 51 -5.78 -33.30 -2.95
N SER A 52 -5.03 -33.42 -1.85
CA SER A 52 -5.15 -32.56 -0.70
C SER A 52 -4.89 -31.10 -1.06
N PRO A 53 -5.39 -30.11 -0.31
CA PRO A 53 -5.08 -28.70 -0.54
C PRO A 53 -3.58 -28.48 -0.68
N ASN A 54 -3.17 -27.75 -1.74
CA ASN A 54 -1.77 -27.54 -2.15
C ASN A 54 -1.03 -28.77 -2.73
N SER A 55 -1.74 -29.82 -3.11
CA SER A 55 -1.15 -30.96 -3.80
C SER A 55 -0.51 -30.53 -5.12
N THR A 56 0.64 -31.16 -5.42
CA THR A 56 1.34 -31.00 -6.71
C THR A 56 1.15 -32.21 -7.63
N VAL A 57 0.35 -33.20 -7.19
CA VAL A 57 0.08 -34.41 -7.95
C VAL A 57 -0.73 -34.03 -9.19
N PRO A 58 -0.31 -34.46 -10.40
CA PRO A 58 -1.06 -34.15 -11.61
C PRO A 58 -2.39 -34.91 -11.62
N CYS A 59 -3.39 -34.34 -12.31
CA CYS A 59 -4.62 -35.05 -12.62
C CYS A 59 -4.36 -36.25 -13.54
N ASN A 60 -5.28 -37.20 -13.54
CA ASN A 60 -5.17 -38.40 -14.37
C ASN A 60 -5.11 -38.10 -15.88
N PHE A 61 -5.75 -37.04 -16.32
CA PHE A 61 -5.79 -36.64 -17.71
C PHE A 61 -5.90 -35.14 -17.90
N ALA A 62 -5.05 -34.59 -18.76
CA ALA A 62 -5.15 -33.22 -19.26
C ALA A 62 -4.79 -33.26 -20.75
N SER A 63 -5.72 -32.93 -21.62
CA SER A 63 -5.53 -32.92 -23.07
C SER A 63 -5.56 -31.53 -23.64
N THR A 64 -4.71 -31.33 -24.63
CA THR A 64 -4.61 -30.11 -25.44
C THR A 64 -5.19 -30.33 -26.85
N GLU A 65 -5.94 -31.39 -27.07
CA GLU A 65 -6.60 -31.61 -28.36
C GLU A 65 -7.60 -30.49 -28.64
N GLY A 66 -7.23 -29.64 -29.58
CA GLY A 66 -7.94 -28.39 -29.89
C GLY A 66 -7.33 -27.19 -29.18
N ALA A 67 -6.75 -26.28 -29.93
CA ALA A 67 -5.94 -25.16 -29.44
C ALA A 67 -6.67 -24.16 -28.50
N GLN A 68 -7.97 -24.31 -28.28
CA GLN A 68 -8.78 -23.41 -27.50
C GLN A 68 -9.73 -24.08 -26.49
N VAL A 69 -9.69 -25.42 -26.40
CA VAL A 69 -10.66 -26.21 -25.60
C VAL A 69 -9.94 -27.30 -24.81
N PRO A 70 -9.06 -26.93 -23.84
CA PRO A 70 -8.43 -27.92 -23.00
C PRO A 70 -9.46 -28.68 -22.16
N THR A 71 -9.29 -30.00 -22.07
CA THR A 71 -10.14 -30.88 -21.29
C THR A 71 -9.33 -31.56 -20.20
N PHE A 72 -9.90 -31.60 -19.00
CA PHE A 72 -9.30 -32.18 -17.81
C PHE A 72 -10.21 -33.27 -17.28
N ARG A 73 -9.63 -34.39 -16.83
CA ARG A 73 -10.35 -35.47 -16.17
C ARG A 73 -9.55 -35.98 -14.99
N ASP A 74 -10.26 -36.36 -13.96
CA ASP A 74 -9.67 -36.89 -12.75
C ASP A 74 -10.69 -37.70 -11.95
N GLY A 75 -10.21 -38.49 -10.97
CA GLY A 75 -11.05 -39.22 -10.04
C GLY A 75 -10.56 -40.67 -9.81
N PRO A 76 -11.06 -41.34 -8.77
CA PRO A 76 -11.92 -40.83 -7.70
C PRO A 76 -11.18 -39.92 -6.73
N ARG A 77 -11.91 -39.02 -6.05
CA ARG A 77 -11.39 -38.09 -5.03
C ARG A 77 -12.17 -38.24 -3.73
N GLY A 78 -11.43 -38.18 -2.61
CA GLY A 78 -11.99 -38.24 -1.26
C GLY A 78 -12.60 -36.92 -0.80
N GLU A 79 -13.21 -36.97 0.37
CA GLU A 79 -13.70 -35.75 1.02
C GLU A 79 -12.56 -34.75 1.28
N GLY A 80 -12.82 -33.48 1.05
CA GLY A 80 -11.86 -32.40 1.25
C GLY A 80 -10.78 -32.28 0.19
N GLU A 81 -10.70 -33.20 -0.78
CA GLU A 81 -9.75 -33.10 -1.89
C GLU A 81 -10.17 -32.03 -2.91
N VAL A 82 -9.18 -31.45 -3.57
CA VAL A 82 -9.34 -30.34 -4.51
C VAL A 82 -8.79 -30.73 -5.89
N VAL A 83 -9.36 -30.14 -6.94
CA VAL A 83 -8.81 -30.18 -8.29
C VAL A 83 -8.59 -28.76 -8.76
N THR A 84 -7.36 -28.42 -9.10
CA THR A 84 -6.98 -27.06 -9.52
C THR A 84 -6.38 -27.14 -10.93
N ILE A 85 -6.89 -26.29 -11.82
CA ILE A 85 -6.32 -26.06 -13.14
C ILE A 85 -5.50 -24.76 -13.15
N ASP A 86 -4.46 -24.75 -13.98
CA ASP A 86 -3.63 -23.58 -14.24
C ASP A 86 -3.34 -23.53 -15.75
N ILE A 87 -3.79 -22.46 -16.39
CA ILE A 87 -3.66 -22.24 -17.84
C ILE A 87 -2.89 -20.96 -18.06
N GLY A 88 -1.68 -21.06 -18.59
CA GLY A 88 -0.84 -19.91 -18.90
C GLY A 88 -1.12 -19.34 -20.29
N PHE A 89 -1.10 -18.03 -20.39
CA PHE A 89 -1.28 -17.30 -21.64
C PHE A 89 -0.03 -16.47 -21.99
N PRO A 90 0.29 -16.33 -23.28
CA PRO A 90 1.39 -15.47 -23.69
C PRO A 90 1.13 -13.99 -23.36
N PRO A 91 2.18 -13.16 -23.31
CA PRO A 91 2.05 -11.75 -23.01
C PRO A 91 1.05 -11.03 -23.92
N GLY A 92 0.13 -10.29 -23.31
CA GLY A 92 -0.87 -9.51 -24.04
C GLY A 92 -2.05 -10.29 -24.63
N ALA A 93 -2.08 -11.63 -24.48
CA ALA A 93 -3.17 -12.45 -25.02
C ALA A 93 -4.45 -12.37 -24.19
N VAL A 94 -4.32 -12.32 -22.87
CA VAL A 94 -5.43 -12.17 -21.91
C VAL A 94 -5.05 -11.11 -20.89
N ALA A 95 -5.95 -10.14 -20.64
CA ALA A 95 -5.74 -9.14 -19.61
C ALA A 95 -5.89 -9.75 -18.21
N SER A 96 -5.00 -9.36 -17.28
CA SER A 96 -5.17 -9.70 -15.87
C SER A 96 -6.42 -9.03 -15.32
N ASN A 97 -7.19 -9.76 -14.53
CA ASN A 97 -8.29 -9.23 -13.74
C ASN A 97 -8.03 -9.36 -12.24
N GLU A 98 -6.75 -9.37 -11.88
CA GLU A 98 -6.28 -9.46 -10.52
C GLU A 98 -6.82 -8.31 -9.67
N VAL A 99 -7.47 -8.63 -8.56
CA VAL A 99 -7.89 -7.66 -7.56
C VAL A 99 -6.72 -7.41 -6.63
N ILE A 100 -6.01 -6.31 -6.87
CA ILE A 100 -4.90 -5.90 -6.01
C ILE A 100 -5.48 -5.18 -4.79
N ASP A 101 -5.62 -5.89 -3.69
CA ASP A 101 -5.93 -5.26 -2.41
C ASP A 101 -4.65 -4.63 -1.84
N TYR A 102 -4.60 -3.31 -1.91
CA TYR A 102 -3.48 -2.53 -1.44
C TYR A 102 -3.51 -2.38 0.08
N GLN A 103 -3.11 -3.40 0.80
CA GLN A 103 -2.92 -3.26 2.25
C GLN A 103 -1.91 -2.16 2.56
N TRP A 104 -2.30 -1.30 3.50
CA TRP A 104 -1.47 -0.21 3.95
C TRP A 104 -0.32 -0.76 4.80
N THR A 105 0.92 -0.64 4.32
CA THR A 105 2.12 -1.06 5.05
C THR A 105 3.06 0.14 5.21
N LEU A 106 3.75 0.21 6.36
CA LEU A 106 4.75 1.25 6.63
C LEU A 106 5.83 1.32 5.54
N GLY A 107 6.31 0.18 5.04
CA GLY A 107 7.29 0.12 3.96
C GLY A 107 6.78 0.71 2.64
N ARG A 108 5.46 0.74 2.43
CA ARG A 108 4.84 1.36 1.26
C ARG A 108 4.62 2.86 1.45
N ALA A 109 4.27 3.29 2.66
CA ALA A 109 4.14 4.71 3.00
C ALA A 109 5.49 5.43 2.91
N PHE A 110 6.57 4.76 3.31
CA PHE A 110 7.94 5.28 3.26
C PHE A 110 8.75 4.74 2.08
N SER A 111 8.09 4.36 0.98
CA SER A 111 8.82 3.97 -0.22
C SER A 111 9.65 5.15 -0.73
N ALA A 112 10.96 4.96 -0.84
CA ALA A 112 11.93 5.94 -1.35
C ALA A 112 11.79 6.14 -2.87
N LYS A 113 10.56 6.31 -3.37
CA LYS A 113 10.34 6.69 -4.77
C LYS A 113 10.82 8.13 -4.97
N PRO A 114 11.52 8.45 -6.08
CA PRO A 114 12.14 9.74 -6.28
C PRO A 114 11.15 10.90 -6.24
N LEU A 115 9.95 10.74 -6.79
CA LEU A 115 8.94 11.81 -6.82
C LEU A 115 8.39 12.18 -5.44
N PRO A 116 7.85 11.27 -4.62
CA PRO A 116 7.36 11.62 -3.28
C PRO A 116 8.48 12.08 -2.35
N LEU A 117 9.70 11.55 -2.50
CA LEU A 117 10.85 12.00 -1.74
C LEU A 117 11.23 13.45 -2.08
N ALA A 118 11.26 13.80 -3.37
CA ALA A 118 11.53 15.17 -3.81
C ALA A 118 10.46 16.16 -3.31
N LEU A 119 9.18 15.77 -3.32
CA LEU A 119 8.09 16.59 -2.76
C LEU A 119 8.25 16.79 -1.25
N ALA A 120 8.57 15.75 -0.51
CA ALA A 120 8.78 15.83 0.95
C ALA A 120 9.96 16.74 1.29
N LEU A 121 11.09 16.60 0.61
CA LEU A 121 12.26 17.47 0.78
C LEU A 121 11.96 18.92 0.39
N GLY A 122 11.24 19.14 -0.71
CA GLY A 122 10.80 20.47 -1.14
C GLY A 122 9.93 21.16 -0.09
N LEU A 123 8.95 20.46 0.47
CA LEU A 123 8.10 20.99 1.55
C LEU A 123 8.90 21.29 2.82
N LEU A 124 9.87 20.44 3.18
CA LEU A 124 10.74 20.64 4.33
C LEU A 124 11.58 21.90 4.17
N VAL A 125 12.19 22.09 3.00
CA VAL A 125 13.00 23.29 2.69
C VAL A 125 12.14 24.55 2.71
N LEU A 126 10.97 24.54 2.04
CA LEU A 126 10.05 25.68 2.02
C LEU A 126 9.52 26.01 3.42
N GLY A 127 9.15 25.00 4.21
CA GLY A 127 8.74 25.16 5.61
C GLY A 127 9.84 25.75 6.46
N GLY A 128 11.08 25.25 6.33
CA GLY A 128 12.25 25.76 7.03
C GLY A 128 12.55 27.23 6.68
N LEU A 129 12.48 27.59 5.40
CA LEU A 129 12.66 28.98 4.96
C LEU A 129 11.55 29.90 5.48
N ALA A 130 10.30 29.44 5.49
CA ALA A 130 9.18 30.19 6.05
C ALA A 130 9.37 30.45 7.56
N LEU A 131 9.70 29.42 8.33
CA LEU A 131 9.99 29.53 9.76
C LEU A 131 11.18 30.46 10.02
N TYR A 132 12.25 30.34 9.25
CA TYR A 132 13.39 31.24 9.34
C TYR A 132 12.99 32.67 9.04
N GLY A 133 12.18 32.91 8.02
CA GLY A 133 11.67 34.25 7.67
C GLY A 133 10.79 34.87 8.79
N ILE A 134 9.91 34.06 9.39
CA ILE A 134 9.07 34.48 10.53
C ILE A 134 9.96 34.78 11.73
N HIS A 135 10.89 33.89 12.06
CA HIS A 135 11.82 34.11 13.18
C HIS A 135 12.63 35.38 12.99
N ARG A 136 13.12 35.64 11.76
CA ARG A 136 13.89 36.87 11.47
C ARG A 136 13.05 38.14 11.54
N ARG A 137 11.74 38.06 11.23
CA ARG A 137 10.86 39.26 11.26
C ARG A 137 10.19 39.50 12.60
N ALA A 138 9.80 38.45 13.29
CA ALA A 138 9.00 38.55 14.53
C ALA A 138 9.73 38.01 15.77
N GLY A 139 10.79 37.23 15.61
CA GLY A 139 11.52 36.56 16.70
C GLY A 139 12.85 37.23 17.08
N LEU A 140 13.17 38.38 16.49
CA LEU A 140 14.27 39.20 17.00
C LEU A 140 13.74 39.91 18.25
N ASP A 141 14.18 39.43 19.40
CA ASP A 141 14.00 40.18 20.65
C ASP A 141 14.44 41.63 20.42
N VAL A 142 13.57 42.57 20.77
CA VAL A 142 13.92 43.96 20.80
C VAL A 142 15.14 44.05 21.70
N LYS A 143 16.31 44.39 21.11
CA LYS A 143 17.50 44.63 21.92
C LYS A 143 17.12 45.65 22.96
N PRO A 144 17.25 45.35 24.27
CA PRO A 144 16.95 46.32 25.29
C PRO A 144 17.84 47.53 25.03
N ASP A 145 17.21 48.66 24.72
CA ASP A 145 17.91 49.92 24.68
C ASP A 145 18.59 50.07 26.03
N GLY A 146 19.80 50.63 26.09
CA GLY A 146 20.66 50.61 27.31
C GLY A 146 20.00 51.15 28.57
N GLN A 147 18.75 51.60 28.48
CA GLN A 147 17.90 51.99 29.64
C GLN A 147 17.12 50.78 30.22
N LEU A 148 16.99 49.67 29.52
CA LEU A 148 16.26 48.46 30.00
C LEU A 148 17.02 47.66 31.06
N ASN A 149 18.33 47.90 31.23
CA ASN A 149 19.08 47.34 32.35
C ASN A 149 18.61 47.84 33.72
N LYS A 150 17.70 48.80 33.74
CA LYS A 150 17.11 49.36 34.98
C LYS A 150 15.72 48.83 35.29
N VAL A 151 15.09 48.06 34.43
CA VAL A 151 13.72 47.52 34.63
C VAL A 151 13.66 46.41 35.69
N GLY A 152 14.78 45.91 36.13
CA GLY A 152 14.86 44.95 37.25
C GLY A 152 15.49 45.54 38.52
N GLU A 153 15.92 46.77 38.48
CA GLU A 153 16.50 47.41 39.66
C GLU A 153 15.37 47.94 40.54
N PHE A 154 15.20 47.31 41.67
CA PHE A 154 14.36 47.80 42.75
C PHE A 154 14.98 49.10 43.26
N VAL A 155 14.48 50.23 42.82
CA VAL A 155 14.84 51.52 43.43
C VAL A 155 13.86 51.74 44.56
N PRO A 156 14.26 51.58 45.82
CA PRO A 156 13.41 51.98 46.94
C PRO A 156 13.23 53.49 46.92
N THR A 157 12.09 53.93 46.41
CA THR A 157 11.63 55.28 46.69
C THR A 157 11.35 55.28 48.17
N GLY A 158 11.86 56.30 48.93
CA GLY A 158 11.88 56.33 50.35
C GLY A 158 10.53 56.23 51.10
N GLU A 159 9.46 55.83 50.43
CA GLU A 159 8.11 55.62 50.97
C GLU A 159 7.60 54.13 50.77
N GLY A 160 8.47 53.22 50.44
CA GLY A 160 8.12 51.76 50.42
C GLY A 160 7.17 51.33 49.31
N GLN A 161 6.94 52.13 48.28
CA GLN A 161 6.18 51.71 47.07
C GLN A 161 7.11 51.44 45.91
N ALA A 162 7.01 50.22 45.35
CA ALA A 162 7.67 49.87 44.10
C ALA A 162 6.83 50.37 42.93
N GLU A 163 7.36 51.31 42.16
CA GLU A 163 6.70 51.81 40.96
C GLU A 163 7.16 51.01 39.74
N PHE A 164 6.24 50.22 39.16
CA PHE A 164 6.47 49.55 37.88
C PHE A 164 6.13 50.51 36.74
N ARG A 165 7.14 51.05 36.10
CA ARG A 165 6.95 51.85 34.90
C ARG A 165 7.03 50.97 33.67
N VAL A 166 5.92 50.85 32.94
CA VAL A 166 5.90 50.19 31.65
C VAL A 166 6.62 51.08 30.64
N VAL A 167 7.78 50.63 30.17
CA VAL A 167 8.55 51.32 29.14
C VAL A 167 8.00 50.93 27.78
N ASP A 168 7.72 51.92 26.95
CA ASP A 168 7.37 51.77 25.53
C ASP A 168 6.07 51.05 25.18
N ASN A 169 4.92 51.54 25.63
CA ASN A 169 3.60 51.22 25.05
C ASN A 169 3.40 49.71 24.63
N VAL A 170 4.18 48.82 25.25
CA VAL A 170 4.13 47.37 25.00
C VAL A 170 2.92 46.80 25.75
N ARG A 171 2.00 46.22 25.03
CA ARG A 171 0.79 45.61 25.61
C ARG A 171 1.15 44.52 26.63
N PRO A 172 0.44 44.46 27.78
CA PRO A 172 0.60 43.34 28.72
C PRO A 172 0.40 42.01 27.98
N GLY A 173 1.36 41.10 28.05
CA GLY A 173 1.37 39.81 27.35
C GLY A 173 2.51 39.66 26.34
N HIS A 174 3.22 40.71 25.96
CA HIS A 174 4.41 40.64 25.12
C HIS A 174 5.73 40.66 25.90
N VAL A 175 5.65 40.73 27.21
CA VAL A 175 6.83 40.74 28.07
C VAL A 175 6.92 39.40 28.77
N GLY A 176 7.80 38.54 28.31
CA GLY A 176 8.21 37.34 29.02
C GLY A 176 7.52 36.04 28.55
N THR A 177 7.89 35.53 27.39
CA THR A 177 8.04 34.10 27.11
C THR A 177 9.39 33.87 26.47
#